data_38db37c0e6e1672f723b76dde3603132
#
_entry.id   38db37c0e6e1672f723b76dde3603132
#
_cell.length_a   1.000
_cell.length_b   1.000
_cell.length_c   1.000
_cell.angle_alpha   90.00
_cell.angle_beta   90.00
_cell.angle_gamma   90.00
#
_symmetry.space_group_name_H-M   'P 1'
#
loop_
_entity.id
_entity.type
_entity.pdbx_description
1 polymer ?
#
loop_
_entity_poly.entity_id
_entity_poly.type
_entity_poly.pdbx_seq_one_letter_code
_entity_poly.pdbx_strand_id
1 'polypeptide(L)'
;MELSKRLEMVAGLVTQERIADIGTDHGYVPIYLYKQGRIKKAYACDVRKGPLEKCKKNIALYGAEDVIETRLGSGLTPLRPGEAETAIMAGMGGMLIVHILQDSPAGAFAAARFRCGAKIFASNRICHPRGAYTERGE
;
A
#
# COMPACT_ATOMS: atom_id res chain seq x y z
N MET A 1 -12.24 11.03 10.42
CA MET A 1 -12.27 10.02 9.35
C MET A 1 -12.35 8.63 9.95
N GLU A 2 -13.35 7.88 9.55
CA GLU A 2 -13.52 6.50 10.01
C GLU A 2 -13.15 5.53 8.90
N LEU A 3 -12.34 4.54 9.23
CA LEU A 3 -12.07 3.40 8.36
C LEU A 3 -13.04 2.26 8.66
N SER A 4 -13.33 1.44 7.66
CA SER A 4 -13.98 0.16 7.91
C SER A 4 -13.10 -0.69 8.83
N LYS A 5 -13.71 -1.59 9.59
CA LYS A 5 -12.97 -2.49 10.49
C LYS A 5 -11.88 -3.27 9.77
N ARG A 6 -12.16 -3.70 8.54
CA ARG A 6 -11.19 -4.42 7.72
C ARG A 6 -9.97 -3.56 7.40
N LEU A 7 -10.17 -2.31 6.98
CA LEU A 7 -9.07 -1.41 6.68
C LEU A 7 -8.31 -0.99 7.94
N GLU A 8 -8.98 -0.82 9.07
CA GLU A 8 -8.31 -0.59 10.35
C GLU A 8 -7.41 -1.75 10.72
N MET A 9 -7.87 -2.99 10.52
CA MET A 9 -7.06 -4.17 10.78
C MET A 9 -5.84 -4.21 9.89
N VAL A 10 -5.99 -3.93 8.59
CA VAL A 10 -4.87 -3.85 7.66
C VAL A 10 -3.89 -2.76 8.10
N ALA A 11 -4.37 -1.58 8.42
CA ALA A 11 -3.54 -0.48 8.90
C ALA A 11 -2.81 -0.85 10.20
N GLY A 12 -3.47 -1.57 11.10
CA GLY A 12 -2.87 -2.03 12.35
C GLY A 12 -1.70 -2.98 12.18
N LEU A 13 -1.58 -3.64 11.02
CA LEU A 13 -0.48 -4.54 10.71
C LEU A 13 0.78 -3.82 10.23
N VAL A 14 0.66 -2.57 9.87
CA VAL A 14 1.77 -1.78 9.36
C VAL A 14 2.71 -1.45 10.51
N THR A 15 3.97 -1.84 10.38
CA THR A 15 5.01 -1.58 11.39
C THR A 15 6.12 -0.69 10.83
N GLN A 16 6.17 -0.52 9.53
CA GLN A 16 7.19 0.27 8.85
C GLN A 16 6.71 1.71 8.64
N GLU A 17 7.65 2.61 8.52
CA GLU A 17 7.35 4.04 8.39
C GLU A 17 7.19 4.50 6.94
N ARG A 18 7.66 3.72 5.97
CA ARG A 18 7.54 4.01 4.54
C ARG A 18 6.69 2.95 3.87
N ILE A 19 5.54 3.34 3.39
CA ILE A 19 4.55 2.42 2.85
C ILE A 19 4.14 2.80 1.43
N ALA A 20 3.61 1.82 0.72
CA ALA A 20 2.91 2.03 -0.54
C ALA A 20 1.52 1.39 -0.43
N ASP A 21 0.51 2.12 -0.81
CA ASP A 21 -0.86 1.63 -0.86
C ASP A 21 -1.25 1.43 -2.34
N ILE A 22 -1.35 0.18 -2.74
CA ILE A 22 -1.62 -0.20 -4.14
C ILE A 22 -3.12 -0.35 -4.32
N GLY A 23 -3.67 0.41 -5.26
CA GLY A 23 -5.12 0.55 -5.39
C GLY A 23 -5.68 1.39 -4.25
N THR A 24 -5.04 2.52 -4.00
CA THR A 24 -5.32 3.37 -2.84
C THR A 24 -6.73 3.94 -2.84
N ASP A 25 -7.34 4.04 -4.02
CA ASP A 25 -8.66 4.62 -4.23
C ASP A 25 -8.70 6.07 -3.71
N HIS A 26 -9.31 6.31 -2.58
CA HIS A 26 -9.43 7.67 -2.01
C HIS A 26 -8.31 8.03 -1.03
N GLY A 27 -7.35 7.14 -0.80
CA GLY A 27 -6.22 7.39 0.08
C GLY A 27 -6.52 7.24 1.56
N TYR A 28 -7.56 6.52 1.94
CA TYR A 28 -8.01 6.43 3.33
C TYR A 28 -6.98 5.77 4.25
N VAL A 29 -6.32 4.70 3.81
CA VAL A 29 -5.34 3.99 4.65
C VAL A 29 -4.09 4.83 4.90
N PRO A 30 -3.44 5.43 3.88
CA PRO A 30 -2.32 6.33 4.12
C PRO A 30 -2.67 7.52 5.00
N ILE A 31 -3.82 8.14 4.78
CA ILE A 31 -4.25 9.29 5.58
C ILE A 31 -4.49 8.89 7.03
N TYR A 32 -5.13 7.75 7.26
CA TYR A 32 -5.35 7.23 8.59
C TYR A 32 -4.03 7.02 9.34
N LEU A 33 -3.05 6.40 8.68
CA LEU A 33 -1.72 6.18 9.27
C LEU A 33 -0.97 7.49 9.51
N TYR A 34 -1.11 8.44 8.60
CA TYR A 34 -0.55 9.78 8.77
C TYR A 34 -1.12 10.48 10.01
N LYS A 35 -2.42 10.43 10.18
CA LYS A 35 -3.09 11.05 11.34
C LYS A 35 -2.65 10.43 12.66
N GLN A 36 -2.28 9.17 12.65
CA GLN A 36 -1.75 8.48 13.83
C GLN A 36 -0.25 8.71 14.05
N GLY A 37 0.42 9.43 13.16
CA GLY A 37 1.86 9.68 13.26
C GLY A 37 2.71 8.43 13.05
N ARG A 38 2.21 7.42 12.35
CA ARG A 38 2.86 6.11 12.21
C ARG A 38 3.73 5.98 10.97
N ILE A 39 3.61 6.88 10.03
CA ILE A 39 4.38 6.83 8.77
C ILE A 39 5.11 8.14 8.53
N LYS A 40 6.26 8.05 7.87
CA LYS A 40 7.06 9.19 7.42
C LYS A 40 6.87 9.47 5.94
N LYS A 41 6.57 8.45 5.15
CA LYS A 41 6.32 8.57 3.72
C LYS A 41 5.34 7.50 3.26
N ALA A 42 4.42 7.89 2.41
CA ALA A 42 3.47 6.98 1.78
C ALA A 42 3.35 7.29 0.29
N TYR A 43 3.25 6.24 -0.50
CA TYR A 43 3.00 6.31 -1.93
C TYR A 43 1.61 5.76 -2.19
N ALA A 44 0.67 6.64 -2.48
CA ALA A 44 -0.70 6.28 -2.79
C ALA A 44 -0.80 6.03 -4.30
N CYS A 45 -0.87 4.78 -4.68
CA CYS A 45 -0.83 4.35 -6.08
C CYS A 45 -2.18 3.85 -6.55
N ASP A 46 -2.55 4.23 -7.75
CA ASP A 46 -3.75 3.70 -8.41
C ASP A 46 -3.53 3.69 -9.92
N VAL A 47 -4.18 2.77 -10.60
CA VAL A 47 -4.19 2.70 -12.06
C VAL A 47 -5.25 3.63 -12.65
N ARG A 48 -6.22 4.04 -11.85
CA ARG A 48 -7.34 4.88 -12.28
C ARG A 48 -7.12 6.33 -11.88
N LYS A 49 -7.25 7.21 -12.87
CA LYS A 49 -7.03 8.65 -12.67
C LYS A 49 -8.11 9.28 -11.77
N GLY A 50 -9.38 8.91 -11.95
CA GLY A 50 -10.48 9.48 -11.19
C GLY A 50 -10.35 9.31 -9.68
N PRO A 51 -10.22 8.08 -9.18
CA PRO A 51 -9.97 7.85 -7.76
C PRO A 51 -8.73 8.56 -7.24
N LEU A 52 -7.65 8.60 -8.04
CA LEU A 52 -6.41 9.25 -7.63
C LEU A 52 -6.57 10.76 -7.46
N GLU A 53 -7.38 11.40 -8.28
CA GLU A 53 -7.71 12.82 -8.11
C GLU A 53 -8.46 13.07 -6.82
N LYS A 54 -9.39 12.18 -6.45
CA LYS A 54 -10.08 12.25 -5.17
C LYS A 54 -9.11 12.02 -4.00
N CYS A 55 -8.16 11.12 -4.16
CA CYS A 55 -7.09 10.90 -3.19
C CYS A 55 -6.29 12.18 -2.97
N LYS A 56 -5.89 12.88 -4.02
CA LYS A 56 -5.17 14.16 -3.91
C LYS A 56 -5.96 15.20 -3.13
N LYS A 57 -7.26 15.30 -3.39
CA LYS A 57 -8.13 16.22 -2.65
C LYS A 57 -8.20 15.88 -1.17
N ASN A 58 -8.31 14.60 -0.84
CA ASN A 58 -8.32 14.15 0.55
C ASN A 58 -6.98 14.42 1.25
N ILE A 59 -5.87 14.19 0.57
CA ILE A 59 -4.53 14.48 1.11
C ILE A 59 -4.41 15.96 1.44
N ALA A 60 -4.84 16.84 0.54
CA ALA A 60 -4.82 18.28 0.77
C ALA A 60 -5.74 18.67 1.93
N LEU A 61 -6.92 18.07 2.02
CA LEU A 61 -7.88 18.35 3.08
C LEU A 61 -7.30 18.07 4.47
N TYR A 62 -6.48 17.04 4.60
CA TYR A 62 -5.84 16.67 5.88
C TYR A 62 -4.43 17.22 6.04
N GLY A 63 -3.95 18.03 5.09
CA GLY A 63 -2.63 18.64 5.19
C GLY A 63 -1.47 17.65 5.11
N ALA A 64 -1.65 16.55 4.39
CA ALA A 64 -0.70 15.45 4.37
C ALA A 64 0.20 15.42 3.12
N GLU A 65 0.26 16.51 2.35
CA GLU A 65 0.99 16.56 1.08
C GLU A 65 2.48 16.29 1.22
N ASP A 66 3.07 16.64 2.36
CA ASP A 66 4.50 16.44 2.61
C ASP A 66 4.84 14.97 2.88
N VAL A 67 3.86 14.16 3.25
CA VAL A 67 4.07 12.75 3.61
C VAL A 67 3.53 11.81 2.54
N ILE A 68 2.37 12.11 1.96
CA ILE A 68 1.69 11.23 1.03
C ILE A 68 1.82 11.76 -0.40
N GLU A 69 2.47 10.97 -1.25
CA GLU A 69 2.63 11.24 -2.67
C GLU A 69 1.74 10.31 -3.48
N THR A 70 1.00 10.86 -4.45
CA THR A 70 0.17 10.06 -5.35
C THR A 70 0.96 9.67 -6.60
N ARG A 71 0.77 8.43 -7.07
CA ARG A 71 1.37 7.95 -8.31
C ARG A 71 0.37 7.17 -9.14
N LEU A 72 0.27 7.53 -10.40
CA LEU A 72 -0.58 6.83 -11.37
C LEU A 72 0.25 5.73 -12.03
N GLY A 73 -0.26 4.52 -12.01
CA GLY A 73 0.39 3.39 -12.66
C GLY A 73 -0.18 2.06 -12.24
N SER A 74 0.23 1.02 -12.94
CA SER A 74 -0.24 -0.34 -12.71
C SER A 74 0.56 -1.03 -11.61
N GLY A 75 -0.12 -1.54 -10.60
CA GLY A 75 0.49 -2.37 -9.57
C GLY A 75 1.67 -1.70 -8.87
N LEU A 76 2.81 -2.36 -8.87
CA LEU A 76 4.04 -1.88 -8.24
C LEU A 76 4.93 -1.07 -9.18
N THR A 77 4.53 -0.92 -10.44
CA THR A 77 5.37 -0.26 -11.45
C THR A 77 5.72 1.20 -11.14
N PRO A 78 4.85 1.99 -10.47
CA PRO A 78 5.22 3.36 -10.11
C PRO A 78 6.30 3.48 -9.04
N LEU A 79 6.61 2.39 -8.35
CA LEU A 79 7.56 2.39 -7.24
C LEU A 79 8.98 2.09 -7.72
N ARG A 80 9.96 2.75 -7.10
CA ARG A 80 11.38 2.46 -7.28
C ARG A 80 11.88 1.54 -6.18
N PRO A 81 12.93 0.74 -6.43
CA PRO A 81 13.52 -0.09 -5.38
C PRO A 81 13.90 0.73 -4.14
N GLY A 82 13.52 0.25 -2.97
CA GLY A 82 13.88 0.87 -1.70
C GLY A 82 13.01 2.04 -1.24
N GLU A 83 12.06 2.50 -2.07
CA GLU A 83 11.19 3.62 -1.67
C GLU A 83 10.22 3.25 -0.55
N ALA A 84 9.64 2.07 -0.61
CA ALA A 84 8.69 1.61 0.39
C ALA A 84 9.18 0.31 1.03
N GLU A 85 8.86 0.14 2.30
CA GLU A 85 9.21 -1.05 3.06
C GLU A 85 8.03 -2.02 3.18
N THR A 86 6.82 -1.50 3.03
CA THR A 86 5.58 -2.28 3.07
C THR A 86 4.69 -1.88 1.92
N ALA A 87 4.15 -2.84 1.20
CA ALA A 87 3.10 -2.62 0.22
C ALA A 87 1.78 -3.15 0.76
N ILE A 88 0.76 -2.34 0.67
CA ILE A 88 -0.60 -2.69 1.09
C ILE A 88 -1.43 -2.92 -0.17
N MET A 89 -2.06 -4.08 -0.26
CA MET A 89 -2.97 -4.45 -1.34
C MET A 89 -4.26 -4.96 -0.73
N ALA A 90 -5.13 -4.04 -0.36
CA ALA A 90 -6.40 -4.35 0.29
C ALA A 90 -7.57 -4.18 -0.69
N GLY A 91 -8.56 -5.06 -0.57
CA GLY A 91 -9.76 -4.99 -1.41
C GLY A 91 -9.57 -5.49 -2.83
N MET A 92 -8.53 -6.26 -3.09
CA MET A 92 -8.26 -6.88 -4.39
C MET A 92 -8.49 -8.38 -4.33
N GLY A 93 -8.91 -8.97 -5.46
CA GLY A 93 -8.97 -10.41 -5.59
C GLY A 93 -7.57 -11.03 -5.61
N GLY A 94 -7.47 -12.29 -5.13
CA GLY A 94 -6.19 -12.98 -5.03
C GLY A 94 -5.44 -13.09 -6.35
N MET A 95 -6.16 -13.34 -7.46
CA MET A 95 -5.54 -13.43 -8.78
C MET A 95 -4.94 -12.09 -9.22
N LEU A 96 -5.61 -10.98 -8.94
CA LEU A 96 -5.07 -9.66 -9.26
C LEU A 96 -3.78 -9.40 -8.50
N ILE A 97 -3.72 -9.78 -7.24
CA ILE A 97 -2.51 -9.65 -6.42
C ILE A 97 -1.38 -10.47 -7.01
N VAL A 98 -1.65 -11.72 -7.41
CA VAL A 98 -0.66 -12.58 -8.06
C VAL A 98 -0.13 -11.92 -9.33
N HIS A 99 -1.01 -11.38 -10.17
CA HIS A 99 -0.60 -10.68 -11.40
C HIS A 99 0.28 -9.45 -11.10
N ILE A 100 -0.08 -8.66 -10.09
CA ILE A 100 0.72 -7.51 -9.68
C ILE A 100 2.12 -7.94 -9.27
N LEU A 101 2.24 -9.01 -8.50
CA LEU A 101 3.53 -9.52 -8.04
C LEU A 101 4.37 -10.09 -9.19
N GLN A 102 3.73 -10.80 -10.12
CA GLN A 102 4.42 -11.38 -11.28
C GLN A 102 4.87 -10.33 -12.29
N ASP A 103 4.08 -9.29 -12.49
CA ASP A 103 4.39 -8.20 -13.42
C ASP A 103 5.40 -7.21 -12.87
N SER A 104 5.81 -7.39 -11.63
CA SER A 104 6.83 -6.56 -11.01
C SER A 104 8.15 -6.72 -11.78
N PRO A 105 8.81 -5.61 -12.16
CA PRO A 105 10.09 -5.69 -12.84
C PRO A 105 11.10 -6.51 -12.05
N ALA A 106 11.84 -7.39 -12.75
CA ALA A 106 12.88 -8.24 -12.19
C ALA A 106 12.39 -9.50 -11.46
N GLY A 107 11.11 -9.87 -11.52
CA GLY A 107 10.60 -11.15 -10.97
C GLY A 107 10.83 -11.38 -9.49
N ALA A 108 11.54 -10.50 -8.83
CA ALA A 108 11.84 -10.55 -7.41
C ALA A 108 11.47 -9.22 -6.77
N PHE A 109 10.20 -8.83 -6.96
CA PHE A 109 9.75 -7.51 -6.55
C PHE A 109 10.10 -7.18 -5.09
N ALA A 110 9.99 -8.15 -4.21
CA ALA A 110 10.28 -7.94 -2.79
C ALA A 110 11.77 -7.64 -2.57
N ALA A 111 12.66 -8.42 -3.18
CA ALA A 111 14.09 -8.21 -3.05
C ALA A 111 14.57 -6.94 -3.76
N ALA A 112 13.95 -6.62 -4.89
CA ALA A 112 14.35 -5.46 -5.70
C ALA A 112 13.75 -4.15 -5.20
N ARG A 113 12.53 -4.17 -4.68
CA ARG A 113 11.78 -2.97 -4.33
C ARG A 113 11.63 -2.72 -2.85
N PHE A 114 11.71 -3.76 -2.04
CA PHE A 114 11.55 -3.68 -0.59
C PHE A 114 12.78 -4.23 0.10
N ARG A 115 13.10 -3.69 1.25
CA ARG A 115 14.20 -4.16 2.07
C ARG A 115 13.88 -5.53 2.68
N CYS A 116 14.89 -6.22 3.12
CA CYS A 116 14.72 -7.44 3.90
C CYS A 116 13.75 -7.17 5.06
N GLY A 117 12.74 -8.00 5.18
CA GLY A 117 11.68 -7.79 6.18
C GLY A 117 10.46 -7.03 5.67
N ALA A 118 10.48 -6.56 4.43
CA ALA A 118 9.30 -5.93 3.83
C ALA A 118 8.09 -6.86 3.82
N LYS A 119 6.93 -6.30 4.00
CA LYS A 119 5.68 -7.04 4.10
C LYS A 119 4.67 -6.56 3.08
N ILE A 120 3.86 -7.48 2.62
CA ILE A 120 2.75 -7.18 1.73
C ILE A 120 1.47 -7.63 2.43
N PHE A 121 0.53 -6.73 2.55
CA PHE A 121 -0.75 -7.01 3.15
C PHE A 121 -1.80 -7.01 2.05
N ALA A 122 -2.40 -8.15 1.81
CA ALA A 122 -3.35 -8.33 0.74
C ALA A 122 -4.64 -8.87 1.31
N SER A 123 -5.68 -8.05 1.30
CA SER A 123 -6.98 -8.42 1.85
C SER A 123 -6.84 -8.91 3.30
N ASN A 124 -7.13 -10.18 3.58
CA ASN A 124 -6.99 -10.77 4.92
C ASN A 124 -5.70 -11.60 5.06
N ARG A 125 -4.78 -11.48 4.11
CA ARG A 125 -3.56 -12.29 4.11
C ARG A 125 -2.34 -11.41 4.20
N ILE A 126 -1.34 -11.89 4.92
CA ILE A 126 -0.02 -11.30 4.94
C ILE A 126 0.88 -12.15 4.05
N CYS A 127 1.50 -11.52 3.08
CA CYS A 127 2.50 -12.15 2.23
C CYS A 127 3.87 -11.65 2.66
N HIS A 128 4.73 -12.54 3.06
CA HIS A 128 6.11 -12.22 3.36
C HIS A 128 6.97 -12.30 2.10
N PRO A 129 8.10 -11.59 2.03
CA PRO A 129 8.99 -11.62 0.87
C PRO A 129 9.44 -13.03 0.46
N ARG A 130 9.40 -13.98 1.36
CA ARG A 130 9.76 -15.39 1.10
C ARG A 130 8.59 -16.24 0.62
N GLY A 131 7.46 -15.63 0.30
CA GLY A 131 6.28 -16.33 -0.22
C GLY A 131 5.43 -17.05 0.80
N ALA A 132 5.65 -16.81 2.09
CA ALA A 132 4.79 -17.38 3.12
C ALA A 132 3.52 -16.54 3.28
N TYR A 133 2.38 -17.20 3.25
CA TYR A 133 1.09 -16.58 3.50
C TYR A 133 0.62 -16.96 4.89
N THR A 134 0.23 -15.99 5.67
CA THR A 134 -0.48 -16.25 6.91
C THR A 134 -1.91 -15.74 6.76
N GLU A 135 -2.87 -16.63 6.92
CA GLU A 135 -4.25 -16.22 7.08
C GLU A 135 -4.42 -15.66 8.49
N ARG A 136 -5.00 -14.50 8.57
CA ARG A 136 -5.45 -14.03 9.86
C ARG A 136 -6.81 -14.60 10.11
N GLY A 137 -6.95 -15.22 11.23
CA GLY A 137 -8.25 -15.62 11.75
C GLY A 137 -9.17 -14.38 11.76
N GLU A 138 -10.36 -14.59 11.30
CA GLU A 138 -11.39 -13.56 11.29
C GLU A 138 -11.79 -13.13 12.70
#